data_b123ad68710d6809e1daf0e0e5e4de10
#
_entry.id   b123ad68710d6809e1daf0e0e5e4de10
#
_cell.length_a   1.000
_cell.length_b   1.000
_cell.length_c   1.000
_cell.angle_alpha   90.00
_cell.angle_beta   90.00
_cell.angle_gamma   90.00
#
_symmetry.space_group_name_H-M   'P 1'
#
loop_
_entity.id
_entity.type
_entity.pdbx_description
1 polymer ?
#
loop_
_entity_poly.entity_id
_entity_poly.type
_entity_poly.pdbx_seq_one_letter_code
_entity_poly.pdbx_strand_id
1 'polypeptide(L)'
;MANIEDYSYPTGLHLLARWQSGDAEAKREMTAIFDAAIAGDFDAKFAKPPSSNEIHATACVQMLVLGIMHDLYGIESEEHYKTDPWRYVRTNLVVCLLLGVNKMYVTWALYATTCEPLGQELMYPDRFPPGSNPDTPLINKENWRSLETPDFSTGFPKLMDDIMRITEVLTGLPPLLQISAPYSLAADIYGQEPLLADVVHDPDNVNALLNHLADKVLGPWMDHHIETFPNGWIELSDASGSPFFIGAENCKNMSIRSIQYMIKDKPYANRVFDNNYRGDYVSKVAKKARVSRRKSTRGEKKDGIGLLELTEAKVSVCPRFIMRLEADKVDMSFYADQSIQRNLPLTVGIGSPQIDRNCIGDLEIAKLEITEYARSGVESVKRVCETIELPEDNFVMDPWPSHIYFEDINSQSQFELVEQVLEEVKKGGIFQPNAQQGCPFF
;
A
#
# COMPACT_ATOMS: atom_id res chain seq x y z
N MET A 1 26.98 -19.32 -11.18
CA MET A 1 26.18 -18.15 -10.83
C MET A 1 24.75 -18.47 -11.17
N ALA A 2 23.83 -18.22 -10.25
CA ALA A 2 22.41 -18.39 -10.51
C ALA A 2 22.00 -17.40 -11.62
N ASN A 3 21.36 -17.87 -12.69
CA ASN A 3 20.78 -17.00 -13.68
C ASN A 3 19.34 -16.70 -13.27
N ILE A 4 19.03 -15.47 -12.91
CA ILE A 4 17.68 -15.08 -12.42
C ILE A 4 16.57 -15.35 -13.46
N GLU A 5 16.92 -15.39 -14.76
CA GLU A 5 15.95 -15.70 -15.83
C GLU A 5 15.41 -17.13 -15.73
N ASP A 6 16.19 -18.05 -15.18
CA ASP A 6 15.76 -19.42 -14.95
C ASP A 6 14.70 -19.52 -13.83
N TYR A 7 14.56 -18.45 -13.04
CA TYR A 7 13.62 -18.32 -11.93
C TYR A 7 12.50 -17.30 -12.21
N SER A 8 12.26 -16.95 -13.47
CA SER A 8 11.06 -16.19 -13.84
C SER A 8 9.79 -17.01 -13.55
N TYR A 9 8.67 -16.30 -13.33
CA TYR A 9 7.37 -16.94 -13.14
C TYR A 9 7.07 -17.95 -14.28
N PRO A 10 6.58 -19.19 -14.01
CA PRO A 10 6.12 -19.70 -12.70
C PRO A 10 7.23 -20.35 -11.83
N THR A 11 8.43 -20.57 -12.34
CA THR A 11 9.49 -21.30 -11.65
C THR A 11 9.87 -20.66 -10.31
N GLY A 12 10.00 -19.33 -10.27
CA GLY A 12 10.30 -18.58 -9.04
C GLY A 12 9.22 -18.73 -7.97
N LEU A 13 7.95 -18.68 -8.37
CA LEU A 13 6.83 -18.89 -7.46
C LEU A 13 6.85 -20.31 -6.87
N HIS A 14 7.12 -21.34 -7.69
CA HIS A 14 7.26 -22.72 -7.23
C HIS A 14 8.46 -22.88 -6.30
N LEU A 15 9.56 -22.17 -6.53
CA LEU A 15 10.71 -22.16 -5.63
C LEU A 15 10.34 -21.56 -4.27
N LEU A 16 9.59 -20.45 -4.24
CA LEU A 16 9.07 -19.87 -3.00
C LEU A 16 8.16 -20.84 -2.24
N ALA A 17 7.29 -21.56 -2.95
CA ALA A 17 6.42 -22.58 -2.34
C ALA A 17 7.21 -23.75 -1.74
N ARG A 18 8.24 -24.24 -2.44
CA ARG A 18 9.15 -25.28 -1.93
C ARG A 18 9.95 -24.80 -0.72
N TRP A 19 10.49 -23.56 -0.77
CA TRP A 19 11.15 -22.96 0.39
C TRP A 19 10.22 -22.91 1.60
N GLN A 20 8.99 -22.44 1.41
CA GLN A 20 7.99 -22.35 2.48
C GLN A 20 7.64 -23.73 3.08
N SER A 21 7.67 -24.80 2.29
CA SER A 21 7.44 -26.17 2.77
C SER A 21 8.62 -26.77 3.52
N GLY A 22 9.75 -26.05 3.61
CA GLY A 22 10.96 -26.53 4.29
C GLY A 22 11.88 -27.39 3.42
N ASP A 23 11.73 -27.37 2.10
CA ASP A 23 12.62 -28.10 1.17
C ASP A 23 14.05 -27.56 1.28
N ALA A 24 14.97 -28.43 1.70
CA ALA A 24 16.38 -28.07 1.91
C ALA A 24 17.12 -27.71 0.61
N GLU A 25 16.70 -28.24 -0.53
CA GLU A 25 17.27 -27.87 -1.82
C GLU A 25 16.79 -26.50 -2.25
N ALA A 26 15.49 -26.23 -2.13
CA ALA A 26 14.93 -24.90 -2.36
C ALA A 26 15.58 -23.84 -1.46
N LYS A 27 15.86 -24.16 -0.20
CA LYS A 27 16.59 -23.26 0.69
C LYS A 27 17.99 -22.94 0.17
N ARG A 28 18.74 -23.93 -0.36
CA ARG A 28 20.06 -23.69 -0.97
C ARG A 28 19.97 -22.85 -2.24
N GLU A 29 18.98 -23.14 -3.10
CA GLU A 29 18.74 -22.36 -4.32
C GLU A 29 18.39 -20.90 -3.99
N MET A 30 17.49 -20.69 -3.03
CA MET A 30 17.12 -19.34 -2.53
C MET A 30 18.34 -18.60 -1.97
N THR A 31 19.19 -19.27 -1.16
CA THR A 31 20.42 -18.65 -0.63
C THR A 31 21.32 -18.18 -1.77
N ALA A 32 21.55 -19.01 -2.79
CA ALA A 32 22.39 -18.63 -3.93
C ALA A 32 21.82 -17.44 -4.74
N ILE A 33 20.50 -17.37 -4.89
CA ILE A 33 19.82 -16.24 -5.57
C ILE A 33 19.96 -14.96 -4.74
N PHE A 34 19.72 -15.05 -3.42
CA PHE A 34 19.79 -13.88 -2.56
C PHE A 34 21.23 -13.38 -2.38
N ASP A 35 22.23 -14.28 -2.29
CA ASP A 35 23.64 -13.90 -2.28
C ASP A 35 24.02 -13.13 -3.55
N ALA A 36 23.60 -13.61 -4.73
CA ALA A 36 23.82 -12.93 -6.00
C ALA A 36 23.10 -11.58 -6.07
N ALA A 37 21.86 -11.52 -5.57
CA ALA A 37 21.10 -10.24 -5.51
C ALA A 37 21.80 -9.23 -4.59
N ILE A 38 22.21 -9.63 -3.40
CA ILE A 38 22.91 -8.78 -2.43
C ILE A 38 24.24 -8.27 -3.02
N ALA A 39 24.96 -9.14 -3.75
CA ALA A 39 26.19 -8.76 -4.45
C ALA A 39 25.98 -7.80 -5.64
N GLY A 40 24.72 -7.61 -6.11
CA GLY A 40 24.39 -6.75 -7.23
C GLY A 40 24.44 -7.42 -8.61
N ASP A 41 24.55 -8.73 -8.66
CA ASP A 41 24.65 -9.49 -9.93
C ASP A 41 23.39 -9.35 -10.79
N PHE A 42 22.26 -8.94 -10.19
CA PHE A 42 20.97 -8.78 -10.88
C PHE A 42 20.55 -7.32 -11.11
N ASP A 43 21.36 -6.34 -10.75
CA ASP A 43 20.99 -4.92 -10.80
C ASP A 43 20.45 -4.50 -12.18
N ALA A 44 21.07 -4.97 -13.26
CA ALA A 44 20.63 -4.67 -14.63
C ALA A 44 19.25 -5.29 -14.99
N LYS A 45 18.74 -6.23 -14.21
CA LYS A 45 17.43 -6.88 -14.39
C LYS A 45 16.28 -6.18 -13.67
N PHE A 46 16.59 -5.23 -12.81
CA PHE A 46 15.59 -4.49 -12.06
C PHE A 46 15.04 -3.28 -12.79
N ALA A 47 15.65 -2.91 -13.92
CA ALA A 47 15.15 -1.79 -14.71
C ALA A 47 13.69 -2.01 -15.11
N LYS A 48 12.86 -0.98 -14.87
CA LYS A 48 11.45 -1.01 -15.21
C LYS A 48 11.30 -1.10 -16.73
N PRO A 49 10.49 -2.04 -17.24
CA PRO A 49 10.16 -2.06 -18.67
C PRO A 49 9.37 -0.80 -19.07
N PRO A 50 9.37 -0.41 -20.34
CA PRO A 50 8.49 0.63 -20.83
C PRO A 50 7.03 0.37 -20.47
N SER A 51 6.24 1.44 -20.37
CA SER A 51 4.80 1.34 -20.18
C SER A 51 4.19 0.40 -21.22
N SER A 52 3.35 -0.51 -20.77
CA SER A 52 2.62 -1.42 -21.63
C SER A 52 1.11 -1.27 -21.41
N ASN A 53 0.34 -1.73 -22.37
CA ASN A 53 -1.11 -1.84 -22.26
C ASN A 53 -1.55 -3.23 -21.78
N GLU A 54 -0.70 -3.92 -21.04
CA GLU A 54 -1.00 -5.18 -20.38
C GLU A 54 -1.55 -4.95 -18.98
N ILE A 55 -2.39 -5.86 -18.53
CA ILE A 55 -2.82 -5.89 -17.14
C ILE A 55 -1.74 -6.59 -16.33
N HIS A 56 -1.33 -5.95 -15.24
CA HIS A 56 -0.25 -6.40 -14.39
C HIS A 56 -0.72 -6.84 -13.01
N ALA A 57 0.08 -7.65 -12.36
CA ALA A 57 0.03 -7.86 -10.93
C ALA A 57 1.15 -7.07 -10.24
N THR A 58 0.85 -6.50 -9.08
CA THR A 58 1.80 -5.82 -8.21
C THR A 58 1.70 -6.39 -6.80
N ALA A 59 2.73 -6.24 -5.97
CA ALA A 59 2.72 -6.78 -4.62
C ALA A 59 3.52 -5.92 -3.63
N CYS A 60 3.04 -5.87 -2.39
CA CYS A 60 3.84 -5.47 -1.24
C CYS A 60 4.56 -6.72 -0.73
N VAL A 61 5.86 -6.81 -0.94
CA VAL A 61 6.65 -8.04 -0.69
C VAL A 61 7.51 -7.99 0.56
N GLN A 62 7.60 -6.88 1.24
CA GLN A 62 8.54 -6.63 2.33
C GLN A 62 8.41 -7.63 3.49
N MET A 63 7.21 -8.05 3.85
CA MET A 63 7.01 -9.06 4.91
C MET A 63 7.47 -10.45 4.46
N LEU A 64 7.32 -10.79 3.19
CA LEU A 64 7.87 -12.01 2.63
C LEU A 64 9.40 -11.96 2.62
N VAL A 65 9.98 -10.83 2.20
CA VAL A 65 11.43 -10.61 2.22
C VAL A 65 11.99 -10.74 3.63
N LEU A 66 11.38 -10.12 4.62
CA LEU A 66 11.81 -10.25 6.02
C LEU A 66 11.80 -11.72 6.47
N GLY A 67 10.73 -12.47 6.16
CA GLY A 67 10.64 -13.89 6.48
C GLY A 67 11.75 -14.72 5.82
N ILE A 68 12.07 -14.44 4.56
CA ILE A 68 13.17 -15.09 3.83
C ILE A 68 14.53 -14.72 4.43
N MET A 69 14.79 -13.45 4.69
CA MET A 69 16.05 -12.96 5.25
C MET A 69 16.30 -13.55 6.65
N HIS A 70 15.25 -13.66 7.45
CA HIS A 70 15.34 -14.33 8.74
C HIS A 70 15.69 -15.83 8.58
N ASP A 71 15.00 -16.54 7.69
CA ASP A 71 15.19 -17.99 7.51
C ASP A 71 16.53 -18.35 6.85
N LEU A 72 17.06 -17.50 5.95
CA LEU A 72 18.32 -17.77 5.26
C LEU A 72 19.54 -17.30 6.05
N TYR A 73 19.44 -16.16 6.71
CA TYR A 73 20.58 -15.45 7.29
C TYR A 73 20.47 -15.17 8.78
N GLY A 74 19.32 -15.44 9.41
CA GLY A 74 19.08 -15.11 10.83
C GLY A 74 18.95 -13.62 11.08
N ILE A 75 18.61 -12.83 10.05
CA ILE A 75 18.46 -11.37 10.16
C ILE A 75 17.16 -11.05 10.86
N GLU A 76 17.25 -10.29 11.94
CA GLU A 76 16.11 -9.84 12.73
C GLU A 76 15.45 -8.59 12.11
N SER A 77 14.21 -8.32 12.51
CA SER A 77 13.40 -7.22 11.96
C SER A 77 14.11 -5.87 12.06
N GLU A 78 14.68 -5.52 13.20
CA GLU A 78 15.38 -4.25 13.38
C GLU A 78 16.58 -4.13 12.45
N GLU A 79 17.40 -5.16 12.35
CA GLU A 79 18.54 -5.19 11.44
C GLU A 79 18.10 -5.06 9.97
N HIS A 80 17.02 -5.77 9.60
CA HIS A 80 16.50 -5.73 8.24
C HIS A 80 16.11 -4.31 7.81
N TYR A 81 15.43 -3.58 8.70
CA TYR A 81 14.87 -2.27 8.37
C TYR A 81 15.83 -1.10 8.61
N LYS A 82 16.94 -1.27 9.35
CA LYS A 82 17.75 -0.14 9.80
C LYS A 82 19.19 -0.08 9.27
N THR A 83 19.72 -1.16 8.64
CA THR A 83 21.16 -1.19 8.49
C THR A 83 21.71 -1.09 7.07
N ASP A 84 21.10 -1.73 6.07
CA ASP A 84 21.67 -1.79 4.73
C ASP A 84 20.60 -1.51 3.66
N PRO A 85 20.56 -0.27 3.15
CA PRO A 85 19.57 0.11 2.14
C PRO A 85 19.75 -0.64 0.80
N TRP A 86 20.98 -0.99 0.40
CA TRP A 86 21.22 -1.76 -0.81
C TRP A 86 20.70 -3.19 -0.69
N ARG A 87 21.01 -3.86 0.43
CA ARG A 87 20.49 -5.20 0.73
C ARG A 87 18.96 -5.17 0.76
N TYR A 88 18.38 -4.20 1.44
CA TYR A 88 16.93 -4.04 1.53
C TYR A 88 16.29 -3.92 0.13
N VAL A 89 16.75 -2.99 -0.70
CA VAL A 89 16.18 -2.77 -2.03
C VAL A 89 16.35 -3.97 -2.92
N ARG A 90 17.57 -4.53 -3.04
CA ARG A 90 17.88 -5.66 -3.91
C ARG A 90 17.09 -6.92 -3.54
N THR A 91 16.93 -7.21 -2.25
CA THR A 91 16.16 -8.39 -1.81
C THR A 91 14.67 -8.24 -2.06
N ASN A 92 14.11 -7.03 -1.92
CA ASN A 92 12.73 -6.75 -2.30
C ASN A 92 12.52 -6.91 -3.82
N LEU A 93 13.41 -6.36 -4.63
CA LEU A 93 13.31 -6.44 -6.09
C LEU A 93 13.46 -7.87 -6.60
N VAL A 94 14.35 -8.68 -6.04
CA VAL A 94 14.49 -10.10 -6.44
C VAL A 94 13.23 -10.91 -6.12
N VAL A 95 12.56 -10.64 -5.00
CA VAL A 95 11.29 -11.31 -4.67
C VAL A 95 10.19 -10.92 -5.66
N CYS A 96 10.13 -9.65 -6.10
CA CYS A 96 9.22 -9.27 -7.18
C CYS A 96 9.46 -10.06 -8.46
N LEU A 97 10.72 -10.28 -8.84
CA LEU A 97 11.06 -11.11 -10.02
C LEU A 97 10.65 -12.58 -9.83
N LEU A 98 10.91 -13.17 -8.66
CA LEU A 98 10.52 -14.55 -8.36
C LEU A 98 9.00 -14.74 -8.42
N LEU A 99 8.23 -13.78 -7.93
CA LEU A 99 6.77 -13.79 -7.97
C LEU A 99 6.22 -13.51 -9.37
N GLY A 100 6.98 -12.88 -10.25
CA GLY A 100 6.49 -12.42 -11.55
C GLY A 100 5.57 -11.21 -11.46
N VAL A 101 5.77 -10.34 -10.46
CA VAL A 101 5.00 -9.10 -10.29
C VAL A 101 5.77 -7.90 -10.80
N ASN A 102 5.04 -6.90 -11.30
CA ASN A 102 5.65 -5.77 -12.00
C ASN A 102 5.96 -4.58 -11.09
N LYS A 103 5.43 -4.53 -9.89
CA LYS A 103 5.68 -3.41 -8.98
C LYS A 103 7.11 -3.49 -8.46
N MET A 104 7.87 -2.50 -8.84
CA MET A 104 9.28 -2.36 -8.45
C MET A 104 9.47 -1.29 -7.37
N TYR A 105 8.39 -0.79 -6.75
CA TYR A 105 8.52 0.08 -5.61
C TYR A 105 8.94 -0.72 -4.40
N VAL A 106 10.03 -0.31 -3.83
CA VAL A 106 10.42 -0.74 -2.51
C VAL A 106 9.75 0.20 -1.54
N THR A 107 8.56 -0.17 -1.14
CA THR A 107 7.86 0.55 -0.09
C THR A 107 8.55 0.24 1.21
N TRP A 108 8.99 1.26 1.91
CA TRP A 108 9.33 1.09 3.31
C TRP A 108 8.05 0.72 4.06
N ALA A 109 8.14 -0.36 4.81
CA ALA A 109 7.04 -0.77 5.59
C ALA A 109 6.80 0.26 6.66
N LEU A 110 6.04 1.30 6.47
CA LEU A 110 5.35 1.42 7.65
C LEU A 110 5.28 2.70 8.36
N TYR A 111 4.12 2.82 8.66
CA TYR A 111 3.50 3.82 9.45
C TYR A 111 4.24 4.09 10.77
N ALA A 112 4.61 3.04 11.49
CA ALA A 112 5.34 3.14 12.74
C ALA A 112 6.70 3.82 12.59
N THR A 113 7.36 3.65 11.47
CA THR A 113 8.66 4.27 11.23
C THR A 113 8.58 5.78 11.01
N THR A 114 7.41 6.31 10.65
CA THR A 114 7.16 7.75 10.58
C THR A 114 7.24 8.41 11.96
N CYS A 115 6.95 7.69 13.03
CA CYS A 115 6.99 8.23 14.39
C CYS A 115 8.34 8.09 15.09
N GLU A 116 9.26 7.25 14.58
CA GLU A 116 10.59 7.07 15.19
C GLU A 116 11.42 8.36 15.26
N PRO A 117 11.49 9.21 14.22
CA PRO A 117 12.25 10.47 14.28
C PRO A 117 11.72 11.46 15.30
N LEU A 118 10.50 11.26 15.79
CA LEU A 118 9.89 12.04 16.85
C LEU A 118 10.31 11.55 18.24
N GLY A 119 10.92 10.36 18.35
CA GLY A 119 11.31 9.73 19.60
C GLY A 119 10.33 8.67 20.11
N GLN A 120 9.35 8.26 19.32
CA GLN A 120 8.48 7.14 19.67
C GLN A 120 9.27 5.83 19.70
N GLU A 121 9.15 5.10 20.80
CA GLU A 121 9.70 3.76 20.91
C GLU A 121 9.00 2.79 19.95
N LEU A 122 9.80 2.03 19.19
CA LEU A 122 9.30 0.99 18.30
C LEU A 122 9.58 -0.41 18.87
N MET A 123 8.66 -1.32 18.62
CA MET A 123 8.84 -2.76 18.82
C MET A 123 9.16 -3.41 17.49
N TYR A 124 10.10 -4.34 17.49
CA TYR A 124 10.50 -5.13 16.32
C TYR A 124 10.16 -6.61 16.56
N PRO A 125 8.93 -7.04 16.28
CA PRO A 125 8.54 -8.45 16.44
C PRO A 125 9.28 -9.33 15.43
N ASP A 126 9.54 -10.58 15.82
CA ASP A 126 10.15 -11.57 14.92
C ASP A 126 9.31 -11.74 13.65
N ARG A 127 9.95 -11.61 12.48
CA ARG A 127 9.34 -11.79 11.16
C ARG A 127 8.16 -10.88 10.83
N PHE A 128 7.95 -9.83 11.64
CA PHE A 128 6.94 -8.82 11.39
C PHE A 128 7.55 -7.43 11.32
N PRO A 129 6.89 -6.51 10.61
CA PRO A 129 7.32 -5.13 10.56
C PRO A 129 7.28 -4.49 11.94
N PRO A 130 8.07 -3.41 12.17
CA PRO A 130 8.00 -2.65 13.40
C PRO A 130 6.64 -2.01 13.61
N GLY A 131 6.28 -1.85 14.88
CA GLY A 131 5.10 -1.13 15.34
C GLY A 131 5.45 -0.17 16.46
N SER A 132 4.67 0.87 16.69
CA SER A 132 4.80 1.72 17.85
C SER A 132 4.51 0.94 19.14
N ASN A 133 5.28 1.20 20.19
CA ASN A 133 5.04 0.57 21.48
C ASN A 133 3.80 1.20 22.13
N PRO A 134 2.69 0.48 22.31
CA PRO A 134 1.46 1.03 22.87
C PRO A 134 1.56 1.33 24.38
N ASP A 135 2.55 0.75 25.06
CA ASP A 135 2.75 0.95 26.49
C ASP A 135 3.52 2.24 26.81
N THR A 136 4.17 2.84 25.79
CA THR A 136 5.00 4.04 25.91
C THR A 136 4.62 5.10 24.87
N PRO A 137 3.37 5.60 24.86
CA PRO A 137 2.97 6.64 23.90
C PRO A 137 3.82 7.90 24.13
N LEU A 138 4.33 8.48 23.04
CA LEU A 138 5.21 9.64 23.07
C LEU A 138 4.50 10.89 23.57
N ILE A 139 3.25 11.06 23.21
CA ILE A 139 2.46 12.25 23.53
C ILE A 139 1.16 11.89 24.26
N ASN A 140 0.59 12.90 24.87
CA ASN A 140 -0.71 12.86 25.51
C ASN A 140 -1.44 14.21 25.32
N LYS A 141 -2.60 14.35 25.95
CA LYS A 141 -3.46 15.53 25.82
C LYS A 141 -2.78 16.85 26.26
N GLU A 142 -1.82 16.78 27.17
CA GLU A 142 -1.16 17.95 27.76
C GLU A 142 0.09 18.37 26.96
N ASN A 143 0.84 17.42 26.37
CA ASN A 143 2.17 17.68 25.85
C ASN A 143 2.32 17.66 24.31
N TRP A 144 1.33 17.25 23.54
CA TRP A 144 1.46 17.09 22.09
C TRP A 144 1.91 18.37 21.35
N ARG A 145 1.65 19.56 21.93
CA ARG A 145 2.09 20.85 21.37
C ARG A 145 3.60 21.06 21.40
N SER A 146 4.32 20.24 22.16
CA SER A 146 5.78 20.29 22.24
C SER A 146 6.49 19.55 21.11
N LEU A 147 5.75 18.83 20.25
CA LEU A 147 6.34 18.18 19.09
C LEU A 147 6.91 19.23 18.12
N GLU A 148 8.15 19.03 17.73
CA GLU A 148 8.87 19.87 16.76
C GLU A 148 9.18 19.06 15.50
N THR A 149 9.57 19.80 14.47
CA THR A 149 10.01 19.19 13.20
C THR A 149 11.27 18.36 13.40
N PRO A 150 11.28 17.08 13.03
CA PRO A 150 12.48 16.25 13.18
C PRO A 150 13.57 16.65 12.17
N ASP A 151 14.80 16.22 12.45
CA ASP A 151 15.91 16.34 11.51
C ASP A 151 15.82 15.25 10.43
N PHE A 152 15.52 15.65 9.20
CA PHE A 152 15.40 14.72 8.07
C PHE A 152 16.75 14.34 7.45
N SER A 153 17.83 14.97 7.84
CA SER A 153 19.17 14.71 7.30
C SER A 153 19.90 13.54 7.97
N THR A 154 19.34 13.01 9.05
CA THR A 154 19.94 11.95 9.87
C THR A 154 18.95 10.82 10.16
N GLY A 155 19.45 9.73 10.73
CA GLY A 155 18.65 8.63 11.23
C GLY A 155 17.76 7.99 10.14
N PHE A 156 16.55 7.70 10.54
CA PHE A 156 15.60 6.99 9.71
C PHE A 156 15.14 7.74 8.45
N PRO A 157 14.85 9.06 8.48
CA PRO A 157 14.51 9.80 7.27
C PRO A 157 15.62 9.75 6.21
N LYS A 158 16.88 9.89 6.63
CA LYS A 158 18.03 9.77 5.73
C LYS A 158 18.13 8.36 5.12
N LEU A 159 17.86 7.33 5.89
CA LEU A 159 17.84 5.96 5.39
C LEU A 159 16.72 5.75 4.35
N MET A 160 15.55 6.34 4.56
CA MET A 160 14.48 6.33 3.55
C MET A 160 14.89 7.03 2.26
N ASP A 161 15.54 8.18 2.34
CA ASP A 161 16.07 8.87 1.15
C ASP A 161 17.05 7.98 0.37
N ASP A 162 17.94 7.27 1.08
CA ASP A 162 18.90 6.36 0.47
C ASP A 162 18.18 5.18 -0.22
N ILE A 163 17.16 4.59 0.40
CA ILE A 163 16.35 3.52 -0.19
C ILE A 163 15.64 4.01 -1.46
N MET A 164 15.01 5.19 -1.41
CA MET A 164 14.32 5.75 -2.58
C MET A 164 15.29 6.05 -3.71
N ARG A 165 16.46 6.59 -3.41
CA ARG A 165 17.52 6.86 -4.41
C ARG A 165 18.06 5.58 -5.06
N ILE A 166 18.30 4.54 -4.26
CA ILE A 166 18.75 3.24 -4.78
C ILE A 166 17.66 2.62 -5.65
N THR A 167 16.40 2.69 -5.23
CA THR A 167 15.26 2.20 -6.02
C THR A 167 15.17 2.92 -7.36
N GLU A 168 15.30 4.25 -7.40
CA GLU A 168 15.32 5.03 -8.63
C GLU A 168 16.49 4.62 -9.55
N VAL A 169 17.69 4.46 -8.99
CA VAL A 169 18.88 4.06 -9.75
C VAL A 169 18.71 2.67 -10.37
N LEU A 170 18.16 1.72 -9.64
CA LEU A 170 18.02 0.34 -10.10
C LEU A 170 16.82 0.15 -11.05
N THR A 171 15.74 0.89 -10.86
CA THR A 171 14.47 0.63 -11.56
C THR A 171 14.09 1.73 -12.56
N GLY A 172 14.61 2.93 -12.41
CA GLY A 172 14.15 4.12 -13.13
C GLY A 172 12.79 4.65 -12.67
N LEU A 173 12.23 4.12 -11.58
CA LEU A 173 10.98 4.63 -11.00
C LEU A 173 11.25 5.93 -10.24
N PRO A 174 10.36 6.92 -10.32
CA PRO A 174 10.44 8.09 -9.47
C PRO A 174 10.39 7.72 -7.99
N PRO A 175 11.13 8.41 -7.11
CA PRO A 175 11.05 8.20 -5.68
C PRO A 175 9.63 8.35 -5.14
N LEU A 176 9.22 7.42 -4.29
CA LEU A 176 7.91 7.41 -3.64
C LEU A 176 8.08 7.42 -2.12
N LEU A 177 7.78 8.57 -1.51
CA LEU A 177 7.69 8.68 -0.06
C LEU A 177 6.39 8.07 0.43
N GLN A 178 6.48 7.08 1.31
CA GLN A 178 5.31 6.54 2.01
C GLN A 178 5.39 6.94 3.49
N ILE A 179 4.42 7.71 3.94
CA ILE A 179 4.32 8.15 5.32
C ILE A 179 2.89 8.02 5.84
N SER A 180 2.74 8.03 7.16
CA SER A 180 1.44 8.10 7.80
C SER A 180 0.72 9.41 7.43
N ALA A 181 -0.60 9.34 7.26
CA ALA A 181 -1.44 10.53 7.31
C ALA A 181 -1.57 11.03 8.76
N PRO A 182 -2.05 12.28 8.99
CA PRO A 182 -2.08 12.87 10.31
C PRO A 182 -2.78 12.03 11.37
N TYR A 183 -3.92 11.39 11.02
CA TYR A 183 -4.66 10.58 11.99
C TYR A 183 -3.90 9.29 12.36
N SER A 184 -3.32 8.60 11.39
CA SER A 184 -2.55 7.39 11.66
C SER A 184 -1.29 7.69 12.46
N LEU A 185 -0.58 8.78 12.16
CA LEU A 185 0.54 9.21 13.01
C LEU A 185 0.10 9.54 14.43
N ALA A 186 -1.04 10.23 14.60
CA ALA A 186 -1.59 10.48 15.92
C ALA A 186 -1.89 9.18 16.66
N ALA A 187 -2.47 8.18 16.01
CA ALA A 187 -2.76 6.89 16.61
C ALA A 187 -1.49 6.15 17.08
N ASP A 188 -0.40 6.28 16.34
CA ASP A 188 0.88 5.64 16.67
C ASP A 188 1.60 6.29 17.86
N ILE A 189 1.50 7.62 18.03
CA ILE A 189 2.27 8.35 19.05
C ILE A 189 1.46 8.81 20.26
N TYR A 190 0.13 8.90 20.13
CA TYR A 190 -0.79 9.22 21.23
C TYR A 190 -1.38 7.95 21.86
N GLY A 191 -1.42 6.90 21.08
CA GLY A 191 -2.08 5.64 21.39
C GLY A 191 -3.50 5.57 20.84
N GLN A 192 -3.84 4.43 20.27
CA GLN A 192 -5.13 4.19 19.58
C GLN A 192 -6.33 4.39 20.51
N GLU A 193 -6.29 3.82 21.72
CA GLU A 193 -7.41 3.86 22.65
C GLU A 193 -7.71 5.27 23.21
N PRO A 194 -6.73 6.01 23.75
CA PRO A 194 -6.96 7.38 24.22
C PRO A 194 -7.35 8.33 23.09
N LEU A 195 -6.79 8.16 21.89
CA LEU A 195 -7.18 8.97 20.73
C LEU A 195 -8.65 8.73 20.35
N LEU A 196 -9.10 7.47 20.30
CA LEU A 196 -10.51 7.14 20.03
C LEU A 196 -11.46 7.71 21.10
N ALA A 197 -11.06 7.73 22.36
CA ALA A 197 -11.83 8.36 23.43
C ALA A 197 -11.96 9.88 23.18
N ASP A 198 -10.87 10.55 22.83
CA ASP A 198 -10.87 11.99 22.57
C ASP A 198 -11.60 12.36 21.27
N VAL A 199 -11.64 11.51 20.26
CA VAL A 199 -12.52 11.69 19.07
C VAL A 199 -13.98 11.92 19.48
N VAL A 200 -14.43 11.28 20.55
CA VAL A 200 -15.80 11.39 21.05
C VAL A 200 -15.96 12.56 22.05
N HIS A 201 -14.99 12.74 22.94
CA HIS A 201 -15.11 13.63 24.10
C HIS A 201 -14.52 15.02 23.87
N ASP A 202 -13.53 15.15 22.98
CA ASP A 202 -12.82 16.41 22.70
C ASP A 202 -12.37 16.50 21.24
N PRO A 203 -13.30 16.45 20.28
CA PRO A 203 -12.99 16.45 18.84
C PRO A 203 -12.19 17.68 18.38
N ASP A 204 -12.36 18.82 19.04
CA ASP A 204 -11.64 20.03 18.71
C ASP A 204 -10.14 19.92 19.05
N ASN A 205 -9.80 19.32 20.18
CA ASN A 205 -8.42 19.05 20.55
C ASN A 205 -7.77 18.01 19.60
N VAL A 206 -8.51 16.97 19.21
CA VAL A 206 -8.03 16.01 18.19
C VAL A 206 -7.76 16.74 16.87
N ASN A 207 -8.69 17.56 16.38
CA ASN A 207 -8.47 18.33 15.16
C ASN A 207 -7.28 19.30 15.26
N ALA A 208 -7.04 19.89 16.43
CA ALA A 208 -5.87 20.75 16.67
C ALA A 208 -4.57 19.93 16.67
N LEU A 209 -4.55 18.74 17.26
CA LEU A 209 -3.42 17.80 17.19
C LEU A 209 -3.11 17.42 15.73
N LEU A 210 -4.13 17.02 14.95
CA LEU A 210 -3.93 16.62 13.55
C LEU A 210 -3.35 17.76 12.70
N ASN A 211 -3.81 18.99 12.92
CA ASN A 211 -3.23 20.17 12.26
C ASN A 211 -1.78 20.39 12.67
N HIS A 212 -1.45 20.22 13.95
CA HIS A 212 -0.09 20.38 14.44
C HIS A 212 0.86 19.34 13.83
N LEU A 213 0.42 18.08 13.73
CA LEU A 213 1.20 17.03 13.04
C LEU A 213 1.39 17.35 11.55
N ALA A 214 0.37 17.88 10.89
CA ALA A 214 0.46 18.33 9.51
C ALA A 214 1.48 19.47 9.36
N ASP A 215 1.46 20.46 10.26
CA ASP A 215 2.31 21.66 10.16
C ASP A 215 3.77 21.40 10.59
N LYS A 216 3.97 20.55 11.60
CA LYS A 216 5.29 20.39 12.25
C LYS A 216 6.04 19.15 11.82
N VAL A 217 5.35 18.13 11.35
CA VAL A 217 5.96 16.82 11.06
C VAL A 217 5.79 16.44 9.60
N LEU A 218 4.56 16.17 9.18
CA LEU A 218 4.31 15.55 7.88
C LEU A 218 4.49 16.53 6.72
N GLY A 219 3.99 17.77 6.85
CA GLY A 219 4.18 18.82 5.84
C GLY A 219 5.65 19.12 5.57
N PRO A 220 6.48 19.38 6.61
CA PRO A 220 7.92 19.54 6.45
C PRO A 220 8.61 18.31 5.85
N TRP A 221 8.19 17.08 6.18
CA TRP A 221 8.75 15.87 5.57
C TRP A 221 8.43 15.76 4.08
N MET A 222 7.19 16.08 3.71
CA MET A 222 6.78 16.13 2.31
C MET A 222 7.57 17.19 1.52
N ASP A 223 7.80 18.37 2.12
CA ASP A 223 8.61 19.44 1.51
C ASP A 223 10.06 18.96 1.31
N HIS A 224 10.70 18.39 2.35
CA HIS A 224 12.04 17.80 2.26
C HIS A 224 12.14 16.74 1.15
N HIS A 225 11.14 15.85 1.04
CA HIS A 225 11.12 14.83 -0.01
C HIS A 225 11.10 15.44 -1.41
N ILE A 226 10.26 16.44 -1.67
CA ILE A 226 10.16 17.08 -2.97
C ILE A 226 11.39 17.95 -3.28
N GLU A 227 12.01 18.54 -2.28
CA GLU A 227 13.30 19.25 -2.44
C GLU A 227 14.43 18.29 -2.79
N THR A 228 14.45 17.11 -2.16
CA THR A 228 15.46 16.07 -2.39
C THR A 228 15.22 15.34 -3.72
N PHE A 229 13.97 15.12 -4.08
CA PHE A 229 13.52 14.40 -5.28
C PHE A 229 12.46 15.21 -6.03
N PRO A 230 12.87 16.13 -6.94
CA PRO A 230 11.93 17.01 -7.65
C PRO A 230 10.87 16.27 -8.49
N ASN A 231 11.13 15.03 -8.90
CA ASN A 231 10.20 14.13 -9.58
C ASN A 231 9.45 13.18 -8.63
N GLY A 232 9.65 13.32 -7.31
CA GLY A 232 9.12 12.43 -6.29
C GLY A 232 7.59 12.48 -6.15
N TRP A 233 7.03 11.42 -5.63
CA TRP A 233 5.62 11.24 -5.31
C TRP A 233 5.44 10.92 -3.83
N ILE A 234 4.24 11.12 -3.30
CA ILE A 234 3.94 10.93 -1.88
C ILE A 234 2.68 10.09 -1.76
N GLU A 235 2.77 9.00 -1.02
CA GLU A 235 1.64 8.18 -0.59
C GLU A 235 1.39 8.41 0.89
N LEU A 236 0.20 8.88 1.21
CA LEU A 236 -0.30 8.99 2.58
C LEU A 236 -1.05 7.71 2.95
N SER A 237 -0.70 7.15 4.06
CA SER A 237 -1.34 5.95 4.57
C SER A 237 -2.13 6.25 5.83
N ASP A 238 -3.43 5.95 5.82
CA ASP A 238 -4.33 6.29 6.90
C ASP A 238 -5.23 5.12 7.32
N ALA A 239 -4.60 4.03 7.74
CA ALA A 239 -5.32 2.86 8.21
C ALA A 239 -6.16 3.14 9.45
N SER A 240 -5.59 3.83 10.45
CA SER A 240 -6.27 4.15 11.72
C SER A 240 -7.36 5.21 11.56
N GLY A 241 -7.23 6.13 10.60
CA GLY A 241 -8.26 7.10 10.25
C GLY A 241 -9.35 6.55 9.33
N SER A 242 -9.31 5.26 9.02
CA SER A 242 -10.31 4.63 8.14
C SER A 242 -11.69 4.57 8.80
N PRO A 243 -12.76 4.54 7.99
CA PRO A 243 -14.13 4.43 8.50
C PRO A 243 -14.39 3.21 9.35
N PHE A 244 -13.58 2.18 9.22
CA PHE A 244 -13.66 0.97 10.03
C PHE A 244 -13.41 1.27 11.51
N PHE A 245 -12.40 2.07 11.82
CA PHE A 245 -12.00 2.39 13.19
C PHE A 245 -12.80 3.54 13.79
N ILE A 246 -12.97 4.64 13.05
CA ILE A 246 -13.51 5.88 13.59
C ILE A 246 -14.92 6.23 13.07
N GLY A 247 -15.47 5.41 12.20
CA GLY A 247 -16.75 5.68 11.53
C GLY A 247 -16.61 6.68 10.38
N ALA A 248 -17.57 6.66 9.46
CA ALA A 248 -17.51 7.43 8.23
C ALA A 248 -17.51 8.95 8.44
N GLU A 249 -18.28 9.42 9.40
CA GLU A 249 -18.39 10.86 9.71
C GLU A 249 -17.08 11.41 10.29
N ASN A 250 -16.48 10.73 11.25
CA ASN A 250 -15.18 11.12 11.80
C ASN A 250 -14.04 10.96 10.78
N CYS A 251 -14.07 9.91 9.95
CA CYS A 251 -13.13 9.78 8.84
C CYS A 251 -13.17 11.02 7.93
N LYS A 252 -14.36 11.48 7.54
CA LYS A 252 -14.51 12.68 6.72
C LYS A 252 -14.07 13.96 7.46
N ASN A 253 -14.54 14.14 8.72
CA ASN A 253 -14.40 15.40 9.45
C ASN A 253 -13.05 15.55 10.19
N MET A 254 -12.28 14.49 10.34
CA MET A 254 -10.98 14.51 11.01
C MET A 254 -9.86 14.04 10.09
N SER A 255 -9.87 12.76 9.67
CA SER A 255 -8.82 12.19 8.84
C SER A 255 -8.71 12.91 7.48
N ILE A 256 -9.73 12.83 6.64
CA ILE A 256 -9.75 13.47 5.31
C ILE A 256 -9.55 14.99 5.44
N ARG A 257 -10.22 15.64 6.38
CA ARG A 257 -10.05 17.07 6.65
C ARG A 257 -8.60 17.44 6.97
N SER A 258 -7.90 16.63 7.78
CA SER A 258 -6.51 16.92 8.14
C SER A 258 -5.57 16.77 6.95
N ILE A 259 -5.82 15.81 6.06
CA ILE A 259 -5.10 15.66 4.80
C ILE A 259 -5.36 16.88 3.91
N GLN A 260 -6.62 17.29 3.74
CA GLN A 260 -6.97 18.52 2.98
C GLN A 260 -6.21 19.73 3.51
N TYR A 261 -6.22 19.91 4.83
CA TYR A 261 -5.52 21.01 5.49
C TYR A 261 -4.02 20.99 5.14
N MET A 262 -3.38 19.81 5.18
CA MET A 262 -1.95 19.65 4.95
C MET A 262 -1.52 19.94 3.51
N ILE A 263 -2.33 19.53 2.52
CA ILE A 263 -1.91 19.53 1.10
C ILE A 263 -2.45 20.72 0.29
N LYS A 264 -3.47 21.43 0.76
CA LYS A 264 -4.24 22.45 0.00
C LYS A 264 -3.40 23.52 -0.67
N ASP A 265 -2.30 23.94 -0.02
CA ASP A 265 -1.45 25.03 -0.49
C ASP A 265 -0.08 24.52 -1.02
N LYS A 266 0.10 23.20 -1.15
CA LYS A 266 1.35 22.62 -1.63
C LYS A 266 1.39 22.62 -3.16
N PRO A 267 2.47 23.13 -3.78
CA PRO A 267 2.59 23.19 -5.25
C PRO A 267 2.64 21.80 -5.91
N TYR A 268 2.91 20.76 -5.14
CA TYR A 268 2.99 19.38 -5.55
C TYR A 268 1.77 18.54 -5.11
N ALA A 269 0.66 19.18 -4.70
CA ALA A 269 -0.54 18.47 -4.24
C ALA A 269 -1.07 17.42 -5.26
N ASN A 270 -0.85 17.65 -6.55
CA ASN A 270 -1.20 16.71 -7.62
C ASN A 270 -0.33 15.46 -7.68
N ARG A 271 0.73 15.38 -6.86
CA ARG A 271 1.61 14.21 -6.71
C ARG A 271 1.44 13.51 -5.36
N VAL A 272 0.42 13.91 -4.60
CA VAL A 272 0.05 13.27 -3.33
C VAL A 272 -1.18 12.43 -3.54
N PHE A 273 -1.19 11.21 -3.03
CA PHE A 273 -2.36 10.34 -3.06
C PHE A 273 -2.55 9.65 -1.70
N ASP A 274 -3.78 9.32 -1.41
CA ASP A 274 -4.21 8.70 -0.16
C ASP A 274 -4.53 7.24 -0.38
N ASN A 275 -4.06 6.39 0.54
CA ASN A 275 -4.23 4.96 0.53
C ASN A 275 -4.90 4.49 1.83
N ASN A 276 -6.14 4.90 2.07
CA ASN A 276 -6.82 4.56 3.31
C ASN A 276 -8.14 3.76 3.13
N TYR A 277 -8.37 3.16 1.97
CA TYR A 277 -9.49 2.23 1.82
C TYR A 277 -9.21 0.94 2.57
N ARG A 278 -10.10 0.61 3.50
CA ARG A 278 -10.15 -0.68 4.17
C ARG A 278 -11.48 -1.34 3.85
N GLY A 279 -11.42 -2.52 3.26
CA GLY A 279 -12.56 -3.26 2.79
C GLY A 279 -13.58 -3.61 3.87
N ASP A 280 -13.15 -3.79 5.09
CA ASP A 280 -14.01 -4.11 6.23
C ASP A 280 -15.13 -3.10 6.47
N TYR A 281 -14.85 -1.81 6.26
CA TYR A 281 -15.89 -0.79 6.38
C TYR A 281 -16.97 -0.98 5.32
N VAL A 282 -16.57 -1.19 4.09
CA VAL A 282 -17.48 -1.27 2.94
C VAL A 282 -18.39 -2.49 3.07
N SER A 283 -17.87 -3.61 3.56
CA SER A 283 -18.68 -4.81 3.82
C SER A 283 -19.77 -4.57 4.87
N LYS A 284 -19.49 -3.78 5.91
CA LYS A 284 -20.49 -3.40 6.93
C LYS A 284 -21.57 -2.48 6.38
N VAL A 285 -21.20 -1.49 5.59
CA VAL A 285 -22.15 -0.59 4.92
C VAL A 285 -23.00 -1.32 3.91
N ALA A 286 -22.41 -2.19 3.09
CA ALA A 286 -23.15 -3.01 2.13
C ALA A 286 -24.16 -3.93 2.83
N LYS A 287 -23.83 -4.51 3.97
CA LYS A 287 -24.78 -5.30 4.78
C LYS A 287 -25.94 -4.44 5.28
N LYS A 288 -25.68 -3.23 5.81
CA LYS A 288 -26.73 -2.30 6.24
C LYS A 288 -27.60 -1.85 5.05
N ALA A 289 -27.01 -1.52 3.92
CA ALA A 289 -27.75 -1.12 2.72
C ALA A 289 -28.64 -2.25 2.16
N ARG A 290 -28.19 -3.50 2.18
CA ARG A 290 -29.00 -4.66 1.79
C ARG A 290 -30.17 -4.92 2.75
N VAL A 291 -29.95 -4.70 4.05
CA VAL A 291 -31.01 -4.84 5.07
C VAL A 291 -32.02 -3.70 4.97
N SER A 292 -31.58 -2.46 4.68
CA SER A 292 -32.48 -1.30 4.56
C SER A 292 -33.37 -1.33 3.32
N ARG A 293 -32.92 -1.92 2.19
CA ARG A 293 -33.76 -2.15 1.01
C ARG A 293 -34.96 -3.08 1.28
N ARG A 294 -34.88 -3.95 2.29
CA ARG A 294 -35.99 -4.83 2.70
C ARG A 294 -36.93 -4.26 3.76
N LYS A 295 -36.57 -3.14 4.42
CA LYS A 295 -37.38 -2.50 5.48
C LYS A 295 -37.44 -0.98 5.30
N SER A 296 -37.97 -0.52 4.18
CA SER A 296 -38.32 0.89 3.99
C SER A 296 -39.77 1.09 4.46
N THR A 297 -39.97 1.10 5.77
CA THR A 297 -41.15 1.74 6.37
C THR A 297 -40.83 2.20 7.77
N ARG A 298 -40.87 3.51 7.98
CA ARG A 298 -40.81 4.29 9.22
C ARG A 298 -39.43 4.60 9.82
N GLY A 299 -38.99 5.84 9.61
CA GLY A 299 -38.52 6.72 10.72
C GLY A 299 -37.19 6.39 11.37
N GLU A 300 -36.28 5.66 10.74
CA GLU A 300 -34.91 5.53 11.26
C GLU A 300 -34.07 6.70 10.77
N LYS A 301 -33.46 7.45 11.71
CA LYS A 301 -32.43 8.45 11.44
C LYS A 301 -31.40 7.82 10.49
N LYS A 302 -31.06 8.49 9.40
CA LYS A 302 -29.92 8.14 8.56
C LYS A 302 -28.66 8.38 9.41
N ASP A 303 -28.21 7.37 10.11
CA ASP A 303 -26.95 7.41 10.84
C ASP A 303 -25.80 7.26 9.85
N GLY A 304 -25.11 8.39 9.57
CA GLY A 304 -23.83 8.44 8.92
C GLY A 304 -23.87 8.73 7.40
N ILE A 305 -22.73 9.19 6.90
CA ILE A 305 -22.48 9.43 5.46
C ILE A 305 -22.40 8.08 4.72
N GLY A 306 -22.87 8.09 3.47
CA GLY A 306 -22.83 6.91 2.61
C GLY A 306 -21.46 6.69 1.96
N LEU A 307 -21.26 5.47 1.41
CA LEU A 307 -20.03 5.13 0.69
C LEU A 307 -19.73 6.11 -0.46
N LEU A 308 -20.75 6.52 -1.22
CA LEU A 308 -20.56 7.48 -2.32
C LEU A 308 -20.05 8.83 -1.82
N GLU A 309 -20.66 9.37 -0.76
CA GLU A 309 -20.26 10.65 -0.17
C GLU A 309 -18.83 10.59 0.39
N LEU A 310 -18.46 9.48 1.02
CA LEU A 310 -17.10 9.27 1.50
C LEU A 310 -16.09 9.18 0.35
N THR A 311 -16.42 8.45 -0.72
CA THR A 311 -15.61 8.37 -1.93
C THR A 311 -15.39 9.75 -2.54
N GLU A 312 -16.44 10.56 -2.63
CA GLU A 312 -16.36 11.94 -3.12
C GLU A 312 -15.45 12.82 -2.26
N ALA A 313 -15.54 12.68 -0.93
CA ALA A 313 -14.67 13.41 -0.02
C ALA A 313 -13.20 13.04 -0.21
N LYS A 314 -12.87 11.76 -0.37
CA LYS A 314 -11.50 11.29 -0.59
C LYS A 314 -10.93 11.75 -1.93
N VAL A 315 -11.67 11.60 -3.00
CA VAL A 315 -11.23 12.00 -4.35
C VAL A 315 -11.03 13.52 -4.44
N SER A 316 -11.82 14.32 -3.70
CA SER A 316 -11.64 15.77 -3.66
C SER A 316 -10.34 16.21 -2.98
N VAL A 317 -9.78 15.37 -2.11
CA VAL A 317 -8.52 15.64 -1.41
C VAL A 317 -7.31 15.29 -2.26
N CYS A 318 -7.37 14.14 -2.88
CA CYS A 318 -6.29 13.59 -3.69
C CYS A 318 -6.80 13.38 -5.12
N PRO A 319 -6.63 14.37 -6.01
CA PRO A 319 -7.14 14.28 -7.39
C PRO A 319 -6.50 13.12 -8.19
N ARG A 320 -5.44 12.53 -7.67
CA ARG A 320 -4.82 11.32 -8.22
C ARG A 320 -5.08 10.07 -7.39
N PHE A 321 -6.12 10.09 -6.60
CA PHE A 321 -6.51 8.97 -5.77
C PHE A 321 -6.76 7.72 -6.63
N ILE A 322 -6.07 6.64 -6.30
CA ILE A 322 -6.26 5.34 -6.91
C ILE A 322 -7.36 4.62 -6.14
N MET A 323 -8.43 4.29 -6.83
CA MET A 323 -9.50 3.50 -6.24
C MET A 323 -9.00 2.08 -5.98
N ARG A 324 -8.80 1.73 -4.72
CA ARG A 324 -8.48 0.36 -4.30
C ARG A 324 -9.74 -0.36 -3.84
N LEU A 325 -9.90 -1.55 -4.33
CA LEU A 325 -10.83 -2.52 -3.78
C LEU A 325 -9.99 -3.52 -2.97
N GLU A 326 -9.90 -3.29 -1.67
CA GLU A 326 -9.17 -4.18 -0.76
C GLU A 326 -10.09 -5.33 -0.36
N ALA A 327 -9.97 -6.46 -1.03
CA ALA A 327 -10.49 -7.77 -0.59
C ALA A 327 -11.87 -7.76 0.08
N ASP A 328 -12.78 -6.96 -0.39
CA ASP A 328 -14.02 -6.78 0.30
C ASP A 328 -15.23 -7.31 -0.49
N LYS A 329 -16.39 -7.27 0.11
CA LYS A 329 -17.62 -7.88 -0.42
C LYS A 329 -18.51 -6.89 -1.18
N VAL A 330 -17.98 -5.74 -1.58
CA VAL A 330 -18.68 -4.79 -2.43
C VAL A 330 -18.59 -5.27 -3.86
N ASP A 331 -19.66 -5.06 -4.60
CA ASP A 331 -19.65 -5.33 -6.03
C ASP A 331 -18.57 -4.47 -6.72
N MET A 332 -17.63 -5.11 -7.38
CA MET A 332 -16.53 -4.43 -8.10
C MET A 332 -17.04 -3.44 -9.13
N SER A 333 -18.24 -3.64 -9.69
CA SER A 333 -18.85 -2.73 -10.63
C SER A 333 -19.03 -1.32 -10.04
N PHE A 334 -19.27 -1.19 -8.73
CA PHE A 334 -19.36 0.11 -8.08
C PHE A 334 -18.06 0.90 -8.23
N TYR A 335 -16.90 0.29 -7.91
CA TYR A 335 -15.62 0.98 -7.99
C TYR A 335 -15.20 1.26 -9.43
N ALA A 336 -15.45 0.34 -10.35
CA ALA A 336 -15.20 0.57 -11.77
C ALA A 336 -16.04 1.75 -12.30
N ASP A 337 -17.32 1.82 -11.92
CA ASP A 337 -18.19 2.93 -12.30
C ASP A 337 -17.72 4.27 -11.68
N GLN A 338 -17.29 4.26 -10.42
CA GLN A 338 -16.74 5.46 -9.76
C GLN A 338 -15.42 5.91 -10.40
N SER A 339 -14.54 4.96 -10.76
CA SER A 339 -13.30 5.25 -11.47
C SER A 339 -13.57 5.88 -12.84
N ILE A 340 -14.47 5.31 -13.63
CA ILE A 340 -14.85 5.83 -14.94
C ILE A 340 -15.46 7.21 -14.83
N GLN A 341 -16.43 7.43 -13.92
CA GLN A 341 -17.10 8.72 -13.74
C GLN A 341 -16.14 9.84 -13.34
N ARG A 342 -15.06 9.52 -12.67
CA ARG A 342 -14.07 10.49 -12.16
C ARG A 342 -12.78 10.52 -12.96
N ASN A 343 -12.69 9.73 -14.01
CA ASN A 343 -11.48 9.59 -14.81
C ASN A 343 -10.25 9.20 -13.96
N LEU A 344 -10.41 8.20 -13.09
CA LEU A 344 -9.38 7.72 -12.18
C LEU A 344 -9.04 6.25 -12.45
N PRO A 345 -7.78 5.84 -12.24
CA PRO A 345 -7.41 4.44 -12.33
C PRO A 345 -8.07 3.58 -11.25
N LEU A 346 -8.17 2.29 -11.50
CA LEU A 346 -8.67 1.28 -10.57
C LEU A 346 -7.57 0.28 -10.22
N THR A 347 -7.27 0.15 -8.94
CA THR A 347 -6.47 -0.95 -8.39
C THR A 347 -7.40 -1.90 -7.64
N VAL A 348 -7.30 -3.18 -7.93
CA VAL A 348 -8.05 -4.23 -7.21
C VAL A 348 -7.11 -4.95 -6.25
N GLY A 349 -7.39 -4.86 -4.96
CA GLY A 349 -6.57 -5.45 -3.90
C GLY A 349 -6.90 -6.91 -3.60
N ILE A 350 -5.86 -7.67 -3.31
CA ILE A 350 -5.92 -9.03 -2.74
C ILE A 350 -5.29 -8.95 -1.35
N GLY A 351 -6.09 -9.14 -0.32
CA GLY A 351 -5.62 -9.02 1.07
C GLY A 351 -5.23 -10.35 1.69
N SER A 352 -4.52 -10.28 2.82
CA SER A 352 -4.15 -11.45 3.62
C SER A 352 -5.31 -12.42 3.89
N PRO A 353 -6.53 -11.98 4.23
CA PRO A 353 -7.63 -12.91 4.49
C PRO A 353 -7.98 -13.84 3.32
N GLN A 354 -7.58 -13.50 2.09
CA GLN A 354 -7.86 -14.30 0.90
C GLN A 354 -6.74 -15.28 0.56
N ILE A 355 -5.51 -15.02 1.01
CA ILE A 355 -4.34 -15.80 0.63
C ILE A 355 -3.53 -16.37 1.81
N ASP A 356 -3.76 -15.92 3.05
CA ASP A 356 -3.06 -16.45 4.22
C ASP A 356 -3.64 -17.80 4.63
N ARG A 357 -2.77 -18.80 4.75
CA ARG A 357 -3.14 -20.19 5.11
C ARG A 357 -3.81 -20.31 6.49
N ASN A 358 -3.63 -19.34 7.37
CA ASN A 358 -4.31 -19.32 8.66
C ASN A 358 -5.73 -18.73 8.59
N CYS A 359 -6.05 -18.05 7.48
CA CYS A 359 -7.34 -17.41 7.26
C CYS A 359 -8.25 -18.23 6.34
N ILE A 360 -7.67 -19.02 5.43
CA ILE A 360 -8.43 -19.88 4.51
C ILE A 360 -8.86 -21.17 5.21
N GLY A 361 -10.04 -21.66 4.85
CA GLY A 361 -10.54 -22.96 5.30
C GLY A 361 -10.13 -24.11 4.35
N ASP A 362 -11.04 -24.49 3.47
CA ASP A 362 -10.77 -25.48 2.43
C ASP A 362 -10.02 -24.84 1.24
N LEU A 363 -8.87 -25.40 0.89
CA LEU A 363 -8.01 -24.85 -0.17
C LEU A 363 -8.67 -24.90 -1.56
N GLU A 364 -9.40 -25.95 -1.87
CA GLU A 364 -10.05 -26.07 -3.20
C GLU A 364 -11.20 -25.08 -3.33
N ILE A 365 -11.94 -24.83 -2.26
CA ILE A 365 -12.95 -23.76 -2.21
C ILE A 365 -12.29 -22.40 -2.37
N ALA A 366 -11.21 -22.14 -1.61
CA ALA A 366 -10.46 -20.89 -1.69
C ALA A 366 -9.89 -20.62 -3.10
N LYS A 367 -9.40 -21.66 -3.79
CA LYS A 367 -8.95 -21.56 -5.20
C LYS A 367 -10.08 -21.11 -6.12
N LEU A 368 -11.26 -21.69 -5.99
CA LEU A 368 -12.42 -21.29 -6.80
C LEU A 368 -12.84 -19.84 -6.53
N GLU A 369 -12.96 -19.47 -5.25
CA GLU A 369 -13.38 -18.13 -4.83
C GLU A 369 -12.37 -17.06 -5.28
N ILE A 370 -11.06 -17.28 -5.11
CA ILE A 370 -10.05 -16.31 -5.50
C ILE A 370 -9.91 -16.19 -7.02
N THR A 371 -10.10 -17.31 -7.75
CA THR A 371 -10.09 -17.29 -9.21
C THR A 371 -11.26 -16.45 -9.76
N GLU A 372 -12.45 -16.59 -9.21
CA GLU A 372 -13.61 -15.79 -9.59
C GLU A 372 -13.42 -14.31 -9.24
N TYR A 373 -12.91 -14.04 -8.04
CA TYR A 373 -12.60 -12.68 -7.59
C TYR A 373 -11.56 -12.02 -8.49
N ALA A 374 -10.44 -12.69 -8.77
CA ALA A 374 -9.37 -12.18 -9.61
C ALA A 374 -9.86 -11.92 -11.05
N ARG A 375 -10.63 -12.83 -11.61
CA ARG A 375 -11.23 -12.66 -12.95
C ARG A 375 -12.11 -11.42 -13.01
N SER A 376 -13.01 -11.25 -12.06
CA SER A 376 -13.89 -10.08 -11.96
C SER A 376 -13.08 -8.79 -11.77
N GLY A 377 -12.00 -8.86 -11.01
CA GLY A 377 -11.05 -7.75 -10.83
C GLY A 377 -10.37 -7.36 -12.13
N VAL A 378 -9.81 -8.32 -12.85
CA VAL A 378 -9.16 -8.13 -14.14
C VAL A 378 -10.12 -7.52 -15.16
N GLU A 379 -11.33 -8.03 -15.26
CA GLU A 379 -12.38 -7.49 -16.17
C GLU A 379 -12.74 -6.04 -15.80
N SER A 380 -12.85 -5.73 -14.50
CA SER A 380 -13.16 -4.39 -14.02
C SER A 380 -12.01 -3.40 -14.31
N VAL A 381 -10.76 -3.79 -14.04
CA VAL A 381 -9.58 -3.00 -14.35
C VAL A 381 -9.48 -2.74 -15.85
N LYS A 382 -9.66 -3.78 -16.67
CA LYS A 382 -9.65 -3.67 -18.13
C LYS A 382 -10.70 -2.68 -18.63
N ARG A 383 -11.94 -2.79 -18.17
CA ARG A 383 -13.04 -1.86 -18.52
C ARG A 383 -12.69 -0.41 -18.19
N VAL A 384 -12.07 -0.18 -17.03
CA VAL A 384 -11.63 1.17 -16.64
C VAL A 384 -10.55 1.67 -17.59
N CYS A 385 -9.49 0.87 -17.84
CA CYS A 385 -8.38 1.26 -18.73
C CYS A 385 -8.81 1.56 -20.16
N GLU A 386 -9.83 0.85 -20.66
CA GLU A 386 -10.38 1.08 -22.01
C GLU A 386 -11.30 2.30 -22.09
N THR A 387 -11.70 2.88 -20.96
CA THR A 387 -12.70 3.94 -20.89
C THR A 387 -12.13 5.29 -20.44
N ILE A 388 -11.20 5.29 -19.48
CA ILE A 388 -10.67 6.53 -18.89
C ILE A 388 -9.63 7.20 -19.77
N GLU A 389 -9.51 8.52 -19.62
CA GLU A 389 -8.44 9.33 -20.21
C GLU A 389 -7.43 9.66 -19.11
N LEU A 390 -6.21 9.20 -19.24
CA LEU A 390 -5.17 9.54 -18.27
C LEU A 390 -4.45 10.82 -18.65
N PRO A 391 -4.17 11.73 -17.71
CA PRO A 391 -3.31 12.86 -17.94
C PRO A 391 -1.91 12.41 -18.38
N GLU A 392 -1.27 13.17 -19.28
CA GLU A 392 0.10 12.88 -19.78
C GLU A 392 1.13 12.79 -18.65
N ASP A 393 0.96 13.59 -17.60
CA ASP A 393 1.81 13.63 -16.42
C ASP A 393 1.36 12.66 -15.31
N ASN A 394 0.44 11.75 -15.62
CA ASN A 394 -0.09 10.84 -14.65
C ASN A 394 0.96 9.80 -14.24
N PHE A 395 1.59 10.03 -13.12
CA PHE A 395 2.34 8.98 -12.46
C PHE A 395 1.36 7.97 -11.88
N VAL A 396 1.51 6.77 -12.30
CA VAL A 396 0.86 5.62 -11.71
C VAL A 396 1.96 4.81 -11.04
N MET A 397 1.68 4.22 -9.91
CA MET A 397 2.66 3.41 -9.15
C MET A 397 3.21 2.25 -9.95
N ASP A 398 2.60 1.97 -11.06
CA ASP A 398 3.03 1.12 -12.14
C ASP A 398 2.74 1.83 -13.46
N PRO A 399 3.36 1.45 -14.58
CA PRO A 399 3.27 2.21 -15.82
C PRO A 399 1.87 2.59 -16.25
N TRP A 400 0.86 1.99 -15.70
CA TRP A 400 -0.49 2.28 -16.10
C TRP A 400 -1.52 1.84 -15.06
N PRO A 401 -2.76 2.33 -15.08
CA PRO A 401 -3.80 2.05 -14.09
C PRO A 401 -4.23 0.58 -13.98
N SER A 402 -3.55 -0.29 -14.65
CA SER A 402 -3.98 -1.66 -14.87
C SER A 402 -3.24 -2.61 -13.94
N HIS A 403 -3.66 -2.71 -12.69
CA HIS A 403 -3.07 -3.74 -11.84
C HIS A 403 -4.00 -4.35 -10.82
N ILE A 404 -3.71 -5.60 -10.52
CA ILE A 404 -4.18 -6.33 -9.36
C ILE A 404 -3.09 -6.25 -8.31
N TYR A 405 -3.42 -5.88 -7.08
CA TYR A 405 -2.45 -5.58 -6.04
C TYR A 405 -2.55 -6.56 -4.87
N PHE A 406 -1.48 -7.28 -4.60
CA PHE A 406 -1.35 -8.07 -3.37
C PHE A 406 -0.86 -7.15 -2.25
N GLU A 407 -1.72 -6.90 -1.25
CA GLU A 407 -1.41 -5.95 -0.18
C GLU A 407 -0.33 -6.44 0.77
N ASP A 408 -0.42 -7.72 1.17
CA ASP A 408 0.40 -8.30 2.22
C ASP A 408 0.82 -9.73 1.87
N ILE A 409 1.72 -9.91 0.93
CA ILE A 409 2.35 -11.21 0.73
C ILE A 409 3.40 -11.42 1.83
N ASN A 410 3.30 -12.55 2.53
CA ASN A 410 4.19 -12.90 3.62
C ASN A 410 4.52 -14.41 3.65
N SER A 411 5.30 -14.85 4.62
CA SER A 411 5.70 -16.26 4.76
C SER A 411 4.54 -17.23 5.08
N GLN A 412 3.33 -16.73 5.39
CA GLN A 412 2.12 -17.52 5.60
C GLN A 412 1.19 -17.52 4.38
N SER A 413 1.51 -16.77 3.33
CA SER A 413 0.70 -16.75 2.11
C SER A 413 0.71 -18.12 1.43
N GLN A 414 -0.48 -18.53 0.98
CA GLN A 414 -0.65 -19.76 0.21
C GLN A 414 -0.31 -19.46 -1.26
N PHE A 415 0.88 -19.85 -1.70
CA PHE A 415 1.37 -19.51 -3.04
C PHE A 415 0.55 -20.12 -4.17
N GLU A 416 -0.15 -21.22 -3.92
CA GLU A 416 -1.12 -21.75 -4.89
C GLU A 416 -2.28 -20.77 -5.18
N LEU A 417 -2.71 -19.98 -4.18
CA LEU A 417 -3.74 -18.95 -4.38
C LEU A 417 -3.17 -17.74 -5.10
N VAL A 418 -1.92 -17.36 -4.79
CA VAL A 418 -1.20 -16.32 -5.53
C VAL A 418 -1.08 -16.71 -7.02
N GLU A 419 -0.75 -17.97 -7.32
CA GLU A 419 -0.69 -18.49 -8.68
C GLU A 419 -2.02 -18.36 -9.42
N GLN A 420 -3.15 -18.69 -8.77
CA GLN A 420 -4.48 -18.54 -9.40
C GLN A 420 -4.73 -17.09 -9.82
N VAL A 421 -4.36 -16.11 -9.00
CA VAL A 421 -4.51 -14.70 -9.34
C VAL A 421 -3.61 -14.31 -10.51
N LEU A 422 -2.34 -14.70 -10.49
CA LEU A 422 -1.38 -14.40 -11.57
C LEU A 422 -1.80 -15.01 -12.90
N GLU A 423 -2.38 -16.22 -12.88
CA GLU A 423 -2.93 -16.85 -14.09
C GLU A 423 -4.13 -16.08 -14.66
N GLU A 424 -5.04 -15.56 -13.81
CA GLU A 424 -6.15 -14.74 -14.31
C GLU A 424 -5.65 -13.38 -14.84
N VAL A 425 -4.65 -12.76 -14.21
CA VAL A 425 -4.00 -11.55 -14.72
C VAL A 425 -3.39 -11.79 -16.10
N LYS A 426 -2.65 -12.88 -16.28
CA LYS A 426 -2.04 -13.27 -17.55
C LYS A 426 -3.09 -13.54 -18.63
N LYS A 427 -4.21 -14.17 -18.29
CA LYS A 427 -5.34 -14.41 -19.21
C LYS A 427 -6.07 -13.12 -19.58
N GLY A 428 -6.05 -12.10 -18.72
CA GLY A 428 -6.66 -10.79 -18.98
C GLY A 428 -6.06 -10.08 -20.19
N GLY A 429 -4.77 -10.33 -20.45
CA GLY A 429 -4.07 -9.94 -21.67
C GLY A 429 -3.94 -8.43 -21.88
N ILE A 430 -3.90 -8.04 -23.15
CA ILE A 430 -3.71 -6.66 -23.58
C ILE A 430 -5.08 -5.96 -23.63
N PHE A 431 -5.15 -4.72 -23.15
CA PHE A 431 -6.29 -3.82 -23.36
C PHE A 431 -6.00 -2.79 -24.45
N GLN A 432 -7.05 -2.24 -25.08
CA GLN A 432 -6.91 -1.16 -26.05
C GLN A 432 -7.26 0.17 -25.36
N PRO A 433 -6.29 1.08 -25.17
CA PRO A 433 -6.58 2.40 -24.65
C PRO A 433 -7.60 3.13 -25.52
N ASN A 434 -8.41 4.02 -24.92
CA ASN A 434 -9.39 4.81 -25.64
C ASN A 434 -8.69 5.58 -26.79
N ALA A 435 -9.11 5.31 -28.02
CA ALA A 435 -8.45 5.78 -29.27
C ALA A 435 -8.46 7.30 -29.48
N GLN A 436 -9.05 8.09 -28.57
CA GLN A 436 -9.00 9.56 -28.62
C GLN A 436 -7.69 10.13 -28.07
N GLN A 437 -6.87 9.32 -27.45
CA GLN A 437 -5.50 9.70 -27.04
C GLN A 437 -4.52 9.01 -27.97
N GLY A 438 -4.02 9.76 -28.94
CA GLY A 438 -2.81 9.37 -29.65
C GLY A 438 -1.72 9.21 -28.60
N CYS A 439 -1.30 7.96 -28.36
CA CYS A 439 -0.15 7.69 -27.51
C CYS A 439 1.04 8.50 -28.05
N PRO A 440 1.65 9.42 -27.30
CA PRO A 440 2.77 10.22 -27.82
C PRO A 440 4.04 9.40 -28.06
N PHE A 441 3.97 8.07 -27.99
CA PHE A 441 5.10 7.14 -28.11
C PHE A 441 4.97 6.15 -29.26
N PHE A 442 4.25 6.49 -30.34
CA PHE A 442 4.37 5.82 -31.64
C PHE A 442 4.85 6.78 -32.71
#